data_afa2b66036ad1a364cfb9b0f504678aa
#
_entry.id   afa2b66036ad1a364cfb9b0f504678aa
#
_cell.length_a   1.000
_cell.length_b   1.000
_cell.length_c   1.000
_cell.angle_alpha   90.00
_cell.angle_beta   90.00
_cell.angle_gamma   90.00
#
_symmetry.space_group_name_H-M   'P 1'
#
loop_
_entity.id
_entity.type
_entity.pdbx_description
1 polymer ?
#
loop_
_entity_poly.entity_id
_entity_poly.type
_entity_poly.pdbx_seq_one_letter_code
_entity_poly.pdbx_strand_id
1 'polypeptide(L)'
;MIHSMNASLRTVPSEDADEYTIDQLAHASGVTVRNIRAHQSRGLLPAPEVRGRTGFYTREHVARLQLINEMQADGFNLGAIKRILDGMPPGSAGQVLGLERALRTPWGDEEPEIMGAEELTTLFGDIDDRDAQRAIKLGVIRPLGDGRFEIPSPTLIRAGSELERLGISVSTRLAVQEQVKRNTEGVADAFVRLFVEKVWKPFNDAGRPEADWPRVHEALNLLRPLATEALVATFHQVMAVKVDEAFGKVIQQEAKSPRPPKPERAAGHRPDHRARPRRAKTA
;
A
#
# COMPACT_ATOMS: atom_id res chain seq x y z
N MET A 1 -6.77 -67.92 -3.72
CA MET A 1 -6.61 -66.96 -4.84
C MET A 1 -6.63 -65.56 -4.24
N ILE A 2 -5.42 -65.01 -4.04
CA ILE A 2 -5.22 -63.68 -3.46
C ILE A 2 -4.80 -62.77 -4.58
N HIS A 3 -5.69 -61.83 -4.99
CA HIS A 3 -5.37 -60.80 -5.97
C HIS A 3 -4.58 -59.68 -5.30
N SER A 4 -3.35 -59.59 -5.70
CA SER A 4 -2.45 -58.49 -5.36
C SER A 4 -2.88 -57.20 -6.08
N MET A 5 -3.42 -56.25 -5.33
CA MET A 5 -3.66 -54.87 -5.81
C MET A 5 -2.39 -54.06 -5.58
N ASN A 6 -1.63 -53.86 -6.65
CA ASN A 6 -0.44 -53.02 -6.65
C ASN A 6 -0.89 -51.56 -6.74
N ALA A 7 -1.02 -50.90 -5.61
CA ALA A 7 -1.24 -49.46 -5.52
C ALA A 7 0.10 -48.75 -5.77
N SER A 8 0.26 -48.18 -6.94
CA SER A 8 1.33 -47.21 -7.22
C SER A 8 1.23 -46.04 -6.26
N LEU A 9 2.00 -46.10 -5.20
CA LEU A 9 2.25 -44.95 -4.35
C LEU A 9 2.93 -43.84 -5.20
N ARG A 10 2.19 -42.84 -5.59
CA ARG A 10 2.74 -41.57 -6.04
C ARG A 10 3.48 -40.97 -4.86
N THR A 11 4.80 -41.09 -4.90
CA THR A 11 5.70 -40.45 -3.94
C THR A 11 5.53 -38.94 -4.10
N VAL A 12 4.91 -38.30 -3.11
CA VAL A 12 4.94 -36.84 -2.96
C VAL A 12 6.40 -36.49 -2.70
N PRO A 13 7.05 -35.58 -3.49
CA PRO A 13 8.43 -35.17 -3.23
C PRO A 13 8.49 -34.53 -1.84
N SER A 14 9.42 -34.97 -0.99
CA SER A 14 9.76 -34.29 0.25
C SER A 14 10.29 -32.88 -0.08
N GLU A 15 9.91 -31.86 0.69
CA GLU A 15 10.33 -30.47 0.52
C GLU A 15 11.85 -30.25 0.59
N ASP A 16 12.61 -31.28 0.94
CA ASP A 16 14.09 -31.29 1.03
C ASP A 16 14.82 -31.84 -0.20
N ALA A 17 14.14 -32.15 -1.29
CA ALA A 17 14.81 -32.61 -2.50
C ALA A 17 15.46 -31.44 -3.24
N ASP A 18 16.79 -31.33 -3.15
CA ASP A 18 17.55 -30.29 -3.88
C ASP A 18 17.57 -30.49 -5.40
N GLU A 19 16.98 -31.58 -5.91
CA GLU A 19 17.00 -32.00 -7.30
C GLU A 19 15.59 -32.25 -7.86
N TYR A 20 15.33 -31.76 -9.08
CA TYR A 20 14.06 -31.88 -9.77
C TYR A 20 14.24 -32.52 -11.15
N THR A 21 13.37 -33.42 -11.54
CA THR A 21 13.19 -33.78 -12.96
C THR A 21 12.50 -32.62 -13.69
N ILE A 22 12.47 -32.64 -15.03
CA ILE A 22 11.84 -31.56 -15.80
C ILE A 22 10.34 -31.40 -15.48
N ASP A 23 9.63 -32.49 -15.19
CA ASP A 23 8.21 -32.44 -14.82
C ASP A 23 8.01 -31.88 -13.41
N GLN A 24 8.90 -32.22 -12.47
CA GLN A 24 8.90 -31.64 -11.12
C GLN A 24 9.27 -30.15 -11.16
N LEU A 25 10.27 -29.78 -12.00
CA LEU A 25 10.64 -28.38 -12.22
C LEU A 25 9.45 -27.58 -12.78
N ALA A 26 8.72 -28.14 -13.75
CA ALA A 26 7.53 -27.50 -14.33
C ALA A 26 6.46 -27.28 -13.26
N HIS A 27 6.23 -28.27 -12.41
CA HIS A 27 5.28 -28.14 -11.31
C HIS A 27 5.73 -27.10 -10.27
N ALA A 28 6.99 -27.15 -9.83
CA ALA A 28 7.51 -26.24 -8.79
C ALA A 28 7.63 -24.78 -9.26
N SER A 29 7.90 -24.55 -10.56
CA SER A 29 8.05 -23.20 -11.11
C SER A 29 6.76 -22.59 -11.69
N GLY A 30 5.71 -23.42 -11.91
CA GLY A 30 4.51 -23.00 -12.63
C GLY A 30 4.72 -22.81 -14.14
N VAL A 31 5.87 -23.27 -14.70
CA VAL A 31 6.25 -23.08 -16.10
C VAL A 31 6.12 -24.41 -16.86
N THR A 32 5.47 -24.41 -18.03
CA THR A 32 5.31 -25.63 -18.82
C THR A 32 6.65 -26.16 -19.29
N VAL A 33 6.78 -27.49 -19.44
CA VAL A 33 8.00 -28.16 -19.96
C VAL A 33 8.44 -27.57 -21.30
N ARG A 34 7.48 -27.21 -22.17
CA ARG A 34 7.76 -26.54 -23.44
C ARG A 34 8.48 -25.21 -23.25
N ASN A 35 8.00 -24.39 -22.32
CA ASN A 35 8.59 -23.08 -22.04
C ASN A 35 9.95 -23.22 -21.33
N ILE A 36 10.12 -24.20 -20.44
CA ILE A 36 11.42 -24.52 -19.82
C ILE A 36 12.47 -24.80 -20.90
N ARG A 37 12.15 -25.68 -21.87
CA ARG A 37 13.04 -25.97 -23.00
C ARG A 37 13.30 -24.74 -23.87
N ALA A 38 12.28 -23.90 -24.09
CA ALA A 38 12.45 -22.65 -24.83
C ALA A 38 13.35 -21.65 -24.10
N HIS A 39 13.28 -21.57 -22.77
CA HIS A 39 14.19 -20.75 -21.96
C HIS A 39 15.61 -21.27 -21.99
N GLN A 40 15.79 -22.60 -21.94
CA GLN A 40 17.12 -23.22 -22.09
C GLN A 40 17.75 -22.94 -23.46
N SER A 41 16.99 -23.13 -24.55
CA SER A 41 17.49 -22.89 -25.92
C SER A 41 17.88 -21.42 -26.18
N ARG A 42 17.28 -20.49 -25.43
CA ARG A 42 17.59 -19.05 -25.50
C ARG A 42 18.68 -18.62 -24.50
N GLY A 43 19.22 -19.56 -23.73
CA GLY A 43 20.23 -19.26 -22.71
C GLY A 43 19.72 -18.46 -21.50
N LEU A 44 18.40 -18.49 -21.26
CA LEU A 44 17.78 -17.88 -20.08
C LEU A 44 17.87 -18.79 -18.86
N LEU A 45 17.90 -20.11 -19.09
CA LEU A 45 18.00 -21.12 -18.04
C LEU A 45 19.27 -21.96 -18.27
N PRO A 46 20.11 -22.21 -17.25
CA PRO A 46 21.24 -23.10 -17.35
C PRO A 46 20.85 -24.52 -17.80
N ALA A 47 21.80 -25.29 -18.29
CA ALA A 47 21.59 -26.70 -18.59
C ALA A 47 21.46 -27.50 -17.28
N PRO A 48 20.62 -28.55 -17.24
CA PRO A 48 20.55 -29.46 -16.10
C PRO A 48 21.83 -30.32 -15.99
N GLU A 49 22.06 -30.89 -14.83
CA GLU A 49 22.97 -31.99 -14.70
C GLU A 49 22.37 -33.25 -15.34
N VAL A 50 23.05 -33.86 -16.30
CA VAL A 50 22.55 -35.04 -17.00
C VAL A 50 23.15 -36.30 -16.39
N ARG A 51 22.29 -37.20 -15.86
CA ARG A 51 22.66 -38.52 -15.36
C ARG A 51 21.91 -39.58 -16.16
N GLY A 52 22.64 -40.31 -16.97
CA GLY A 52 22.06 -41.26 -17.92
C GLY A 52 21.26 -40.54 -19.02
N ARG A 53 19.91 -40.68 -19.01
CA ARG A 53 18.97 -40.01 -19.94
C ARG A 53 18.13 -38.97 -19.26
N THR A 54 18.34 -38.71 -17.99
CA THR A 54 17.50 -37.80 -17.20
C THR A 54 18.31 -36.56 -16.84
N GLY A 55 17.72 -35.39 -17.06
CA GLY A 55 18.23 -34.10 -16.59
C GLY A 55 17.69 -33.78 -15.21
N PHE A 56 18.60 -33.38 -14.32
CA PHE A 56 18.30 -32.94 -12.95
C PHE A 56 18.53 -31.46 -12.80
N TYR A 57 17.57 -30.80 -12.21
CA TYR A 57 17.51 -29.36 -11.98
C TYR A 57 17.56 -29.07 -10.48
N THR A 58 18.02 -27.92 -10.10
CA THR A 58 18.16 -27.47 -8.71
C THR A 58 17.11 -26.42 -8.33
N ARG A 59 17.06 -26.04 -7.06
CA ARG A 59 16.24 -24.90 -6.57
C ARG A 59 16.56 -23.60 -7.31
N GLU A 60 17.80 -23.40 -7.74
CA GLU A 60 18.22 -22.23 -8.54
C GLU A 60 17.48 -22.17 -9.88
N HIS A 61 17.25 -23.32 -10.54
CA HIS A 61 16.48 -23.37 -11.77
C HIS A 61 15.02 -22.99 -11.52
N VAL A 62 14.42 -23.43 -10.39
CA VAL A 62 13.06 -23.02 -10.00
C VAL A 62 12.99 -21.50 -9.80
N ALA A 63 13.89 -20.95 -8.98
CA ALA A 63 13.93 -19.53 -8.69
C ALA A 63 14.16 -18.68 -9.96
N ARG A 64 15.05 -19.12 -10.83
CA ARG A 64 15.33 -18.43 -12.08
C ARG A 64 14.13 -18.41 -13.04
N LEU A 65 13.38 -19.51 -13.12
CA LEU A 65 12.14 -19.56 -13.90
C LEU A 65 11.05 -18.64 -13.32
N GLN A 66 10.89 -18.62 -12.01
CA GLN A 66 9.97 -17.74 -11.32
C GLN A 66 10.33 -16.26 -11.56
N LEU A 67 11.63 -15.91 -11.43
CA LEU A 67 12.12 -14.56 -11.70
C LEU A 67 11.85 -14.13 -13.15
N ILE A 68 12.06 -15.03 -14.12
CA ILE A 68 11.73 -14.78 -15.54
C ILE A 68 10.25 -14.46 -15.71
N ASN A 69 9.38 -15.23 -15.07
CA ASN A 69 7.92 -15.01 -15.15
C ASN A 69 7.51 -13.67 -14.51
N GLU A 70 8.05 -13.34 -13.36
CA GLU A 70 7.77 -12.07 -12.67
C GLU A 70 8.22 -10.88 -13.53
N MET A 71 9.43 -10.93 -14.09
CA MET A 71 9.91 -9.87 -14.99
C MET A 71 9.08 -9.77 -16.29
N GLN A 72 8.58 -10.89 -16.83
CA GLN A 72 7.68 -10.86 -17.99
C GLN A 72 6.32 -10.23 -17.65
N ALA A 73 5.78 -10.53 -16.45
CA ALA A 73 4.56 -9.89 -15.97
C ALA A 73 4.72 -8.37 -15.83
N ASP A 74 5.94 -7.89 -15.55
CA ASP A 74 6.30 -6.48 -15.51
C ASP A 74 6.54 -5.84 -16.89
N GLY A 75 6.37 -6.60 -17.96
CA GLY A 75 6.51 -6.11 -19.32
C GLY A 75 7.95 -6.15 -19.86
N PHE A 76 8.91 -6.73 -19.14
CA PHE A 76 10.25 -6.93 -19.70
C PHE A 76 10.23 -7.98 -20.82
N ASN A 77 10.87 -7.67 -21.93
CA ASN A 77 11.07 -8.67 -22.98
C ASN A 77 12.21 -9.63 -22.65
N LEU A 78 12.20 -10.82 -23.26
CA LEU A 78 13.18 -11.88 -22.96
C LEU A 78 14.63 -11.46 -23.20
N GLY A 79 14.89 -10.52 -24.12
CA GLY A 79 16.24 -9.99 -24.36
C GLY A 79 16.75 -9.12 -23.21
N ALA A 80 15.87 -8.28 -22.63
CA ALA A 80 16.19 -7.49 -21.45
C ALA A 80 16.39 -8.39 -20.23
N ILE A 81 15.51 -9.38 -20.02
CA ILE A 81 15.62 -10.38 -18.97
C ILE A 81 16.94 -11.11 -19.06
N LYS A 82 17.32 -11.55 -20.26
CA LYS A 82 18.60 -12.26 -20.45
C LYS A 82 19.80 -11.41 -20.03
N ARG A 83 19.85 -10.12 -20.43
CA ARG A 83 20.95 -9.23 -20.01
C ARG A 83 21.06 -9.09 -18.49
N ILE A 84 19.91 -9.00 -17.81
CA ILE A 84 19.87 -8.93 -16.34
C ILE A 84 20.40 -10.22 -15.73
N LEU A 85 19.89 -11.37 -16.19
CA LEU A 85 20.28 -12.69 -15.70
C LEU A 85 21.76 -13.01 -15.97
N ASP A 86 22.30 -12.58 -17.15
CA ASP A 86 23.72 -12.77 -17.49
C ASP A 86 24.64 -11.88 -16.61
N GLY A 87 24.16 -10.78 -16.08
CA GLY A 87 24.88 -9.92 -15.12
C GLY A 87 24.80 -10.36 -13.66
N MET A 88 24.03 -11.42 -13.37
CA MET A 88 23.86 -11.92 -12.01
C MET A 88 24.91 -12.98 -11.66
N PRO A 89 25.40 -13.01 -10.40
CA PRO A 89 26.23 -14.12 -9.95
C PRO A 89 25.49 -15.47 -10.09
N PRO A 90 26.20 -16.56 -10.43
CA PRO A 90 25.59 -17.89 -10.42
C PRO A 90 25.00 -18.22 -9.04
N GLY A 91 23.82 -18.84 -9.01
CA GLY A 91 23.18 -19.24 -7.75
C GLY A 91 22.38 -18.11 -7.04
N SER A 92 22.37 -16.88 -7.59
CA SER A 92 21.75 -15.73 -6.92
C SER A 92 20.29 -15.46 -7.32
N ALA A 93 19.70 -16.28 -8.21
CA ALA A 93 18.33 -16.02 -8.68
C ALA A 93 17.29 -16.07 -7.54
N GLY A 94 17.47 -17.00 -6.60
CA GLY A 94 16.60 -17.10 -5.42
C GLY A 94 16.66 -15.86 -4.52
N GLN A 95 17.85 -15.32 -4.30
CA GLN A 95 18.05 -14.11 -3.50
C GLN A 95 17.47 -12.87 -4.18
N VAL A 96 17.69 -12.73 -5.50
CA VAL A 96 17.13 -11.61 -6.27
C VAL A 96 15.61 -11.69 -6.32
N LEU A 97 15.06 -12.89 -6.53
CA LEU A 97 13.60 -13.11 -6.48
C LEU A 97 13.04 -12.78 -5.09
N GLY A 98 13.70 -13.19 -4.02
CA GLY A 98 13.31 -12.83 -2.65
C GLY A 98 13.32 -11.33 -2.39
N LEU A 99 14.36 -10.63 -2.86
CA LEU A 99 14.45 -9.18 -2.76
C LEU A 99 13.33 -8.49 -3.57
N GLU A 100 13.10 -8.93 -4.79
CA GLU A 100 12.05 -8.39 -5.66
C GLU A 100 10.67 -8.56 -5.01
N ARG A 101 10.35 -9.74 -4.48
CA ARG A 101 9.10 -9.98 -3.74
C ARG A 101 8.99 -9.12 -2.49
N ALA A 102 10.09 -8.99 -1.73
CA ALA A 102 10.12 -8.12 -0.55
C ALA A 102 9.88 -6.65 -0.91
N LEU A 103 10.42 -6.16 -2.03
CA LEU A 103 10.17 -4.80 -2.52
C LEU A 103 8.72 -4.59 -2.96
N ARG A 104 8.08 -5.62 -3.55
CA ARG A 104 6.69 -5.58 -4.01
C ARG A 104 5.66 -5.79 -2.91
N THR A 105 6.04 -6.34 -1.77
CA THR A 105 5.12 -6.48 -0.64
C THR A 105 4.54 -5.10 -0.29
N PRO A 106 3.21 -4.94 -0.21
CA PRO A 106 2.59 -3.66 0.14
C PRO A 106 3.12 -3.10 1.45
N TRP A 107 3.26 -1.78 1.55
CA TRP A 107 3.71 -1.08 2.76
C TRP A 107 2.65 -1.01 3.85
N GLY A 108 1.40 -1.34 3.52
CA GLY A 108 0.27 -1.41 4.44
C GLY A 108 -0.56 -2.66 4.18
N ASP A 109 -1.36 -3.02 5.16
CA ASP A 109 -2.25 -4.19 5.12
C ASP A 109 -3.62 -3.85 4.47
N GLU A 110 -3.74 -2.66 3.89
CA GLU A 110 -4.99 -2.18 3.30
C GLU A 110 -5.16 -2.74 1.90
N GLU A 111 -6.27 -3.45 1.68
CA GLU A 111 -6.62 -3.98 0.36
C GLU A 111 -7.37 -2.91 -0.44
N PRO A 112 -7.01 -2.68 -1.72
CA PRO A 112 -7.76 -1.80 -2.59
C PRO A 112 -9.19 -2.28 -2.80
N GLU A 113 -10.15 -1.34 -2.82
CA GLU A 113 -11.56 -1.61 -3.14
C GLU A 113 -11.89 -1.13 -4.55
N ILE A 114 -12.84 -1.80 -5.20
CA ILE A 114 -13.37 -1.38 -6.50
C ILE A 114 -14.76 -0.82 -6.29
N MET A 115 -14.99 0.42 -6.74
CA MET A 115 -16.25 1.13 -6.59
C MET A 115 -16.78 1.62 -7.94
N GLY A 116 -18.09 1.70 -8.08
CA GLY A 116 -18.77 2.35 -9.20
C GLY A 116 -18.81 3.87 -9.04
N ALA A 117 -19.10 4.59 -10.13
CA ALA A 117 -19.21 6.05 -10.10
C ALA A 117 -20.31 6.55 -9.14
N GLU A 118 -21.45 5.83 -9.02
CA GLU A 118 -22.53 6.19 -8.11
C GLU A 118 -22.11 6.06 -6.63
N GLU A 119 -21.36 5.00 -6.28
CA GLU A 119 -20.83 4.81 -4.93
C GLU A 119 -19.84 5.92 -4.57
N LEU A 120 -18.96 6.28 -5.51
CA LEU A 120 -18.03 7.39 -5.32
C LEU A 120 -18.74 8.71 -5.11
N THR A 121 -19.79 9.02 -5.88
CA THR A 121 -20.58 10.23 -5.70
C THR A 121 -21.24 10.27 -4.32
N THR A 122 -21.68 9.11 -3.82
CA THR A 122 -22.27 9.00 -2.47
C THR A 122 -21.23 9.29 -1.37
N LEU A 123 -19.98 8.89 -1.57
CA LEU A 123 -18.89 9.03 -0.59
C LEU A 123 -18.15 10.38 -0.66
N PHE A 124 -18.02 10.94 -1.85
CA PHE A 124 -17.30 12.20 -2.07
C PHE A 124 -18.23 13.43 -2.10
N GLY A 125 -19.53 13.22 -2.26
CA GLY A 125 -20.46 14.26 -2.64
C GLY A 125 -20.35 14.60 -4.12
N ASP A 126 -21.03 15.70 -4.55
CA ASP A 126 -20.89 16.20 -5.92
C ASP A 126 -19.46 16.68 -6.17
N ILE A 127 -18.78 15.96 -7.05
CA ILE A 127 -17.41 16.26 -7.47
C ILE A 127 -17.43 16.78 -8.90
N ASP A 128 -16.83 17.95 -9.12
CA ASP A 128 -16.66 18.47 -10.47
C ASP A 128 -15.51 17.76 -11.22
N ASP A 129 -15.46 17.94 -12.55
CA ASP A 129 -14.44 17.30 -13.40
C ASP A 129 -13.02 17.67 -12.97
N ARG A 130 -12.80 18.88 -12.48
CA ARG A 130 -11.49 19.36 -12.03
C ARG A 130 -11.02 18.63 -10.77
N ASP A 131 -11.90 18.50 -9.79
CA ASP A 131 -11.58 17.81 -8.54
C ASP A 131 -11.48 16.29 -8.78
N ALA A 132 -12.29 15.72 -9.69
CA ALA A 132 -12.14 14.32 -10.12
C ALA A 132 -10.75 14.05 -10.75
N GLN A 133 -10.32 14.89 -11.68
CA GLN A 133 -8.98 14.80 -12.28
C GLN A 133 -7.86 14.98 -11.24
N ARG A 134 -8.07 15.84 -10.26
CA ARG A 134 -7.13 16.05 -9.16
C ARG A 134 -7.03 14.82 -8.26
N ALA A 135 -8.16 14.18 -7.92
CA ALA A 135 -8.20 12.94 -7.16
C ALA A 135 -7.46 11.81 -7.88
N ILE A 136 -7.65 11.69 -9.21
CA ILE A 136 -6.91 10.74 -10.05
C ILE A 136 -5.40 11.04 -10.03
N LYS A 137 -5.00 12.29 -10.24
CA LYS A 137 -3.59 12.70 -10.22
C LYS A 137 -2.91 12.45 -8.87
N LEU A 138 -3.64 12.64 -7.78
CA LEU A 138 -3.15 12.34 -6.43
C LEU A 138 -3.07 10.84 -6.15
N GLY A 139 -3.72 10.00 -6.95
CA GLY A 139 -3.81 8.56 -6.75
C GLY A 139 -4.80 8.15 -5.66
N VAL A 140 -5.73 9.03 -5.30
CA VAL A 140 -6.82 8.75 -4.36
C VAL A 140 -7.81 7.76 -4.99
N ILE A 141 -8.06 7.91 -6.29
CA ILE A 141 -8.83 6.99 -7.12
C ILE A 141 -8.06 6.68 -8.40
N ARG A 142 -8.26 5.50 -8.98
CA ARG A 142 -7.68 5.07 -10.25
C ARG A 142 -8.78 4.55 -11.17
N PRO A 143 -8.98 5.16 -12.35
CA PRO A 143 -9.99 4.66 -13.29
C PRO A 143 -9.58 3.30 -13.87
N LEU A 144 -10.49 2.33 -13.82
CA LEU A 144 -10.31 0.99 -14.41
C LEU A 144 -10.97 0.86 -15.79
N GLY A 145 -11.73 1.88 -16.24
CA GLY A 145 -12.66 1.80 -17.35
C GLY A 145 -14.05 1.33 -16.91
N ASP A 146 -15.02 1.36 -17.81
CA ASP A 146 -16.41 0.92 -17.59
C ASP A 146 -17.12 1.62 -16.41
N GLY A 147 -16.71 2.86 -16.07
CA GLY A 147 -17.26 3.59 -14.93
C GLY A 147 -16.87 3.03 -13.55
N ARG A 148 -15.87 2.15 -13.50
CA ARG A 148 -15.31 1.60 -12.26
C ARG A 148 -13.99 2.26 -11.90
N PHE A 149 -13.73 2.33 -10.60
CA PHE A 149 -12.53 2.92 -10.03
C PHE A 149 -11.94 2.02 -8.96
N GLU A 150 -10.63 1.87 -8.98
CA GLU A 150 -9.88 1.31 -7.87
C GLU A 150 -9.64 2.40 -6.83
N ILE A 151 -9.89 2.06 -5.59
CA ILE A 151 -9.63 2.87 -4.40
C ILE A 151 -8.43 2.26 -3.68
N PRO A 152 -7.21 2.79 -3.89
CA PRO A 152 -6.00 2.20 -3.30
C PRO A 152 -5.98 2.24 -1.77
N SER A 153 -6.67 3.20 -1.16
CA SER A 153 -6.77 3.34 0.29
C SER A 153 -8.21 3.68 0.70
N PRO A 154 -9.03 2.68 1.05
CA PRO A 154 -10.35 2.89 1.61
C PRO A 154 -10.35 3.75 2.88
N THR A 155 -9.28 3.70 3.67
CA THR A 155 -9.12 4.53 4.87
C THR A 155 -9.07 6.03 4.54
N LEU A 156 -8.38 6.43 3.46
CA LEU A 156 -8.37 7.83 3.02
C LEU A 156 -9.77 8.30 2.59
N ILE A 157 -10.52 7.44 1.93
CA ILE A 157 -11.90 7.75 1.52
C ILE A 157 -12.80 7.94 2.74
N ARG A 158 -12.77 7.02 3.70
CA ARG A 158 -13.54 7.12 4.96
C ARG A 158 -13.21 8.41 5.72
N ALA A 159 -11.92 8.73 5.87
CA ALA A 159 -11.50 9.98 6.50
C ALA A 159 -12.05 11.21 5.76
N GLY A 160 -12.03 11.17 4.42
CA GLY A 160 -12.62 12.21 3.58
C GLY A 160 -14.12 12.37 3.79
N SER A 161 -14.87 11.27 3.89
CA SER A 161 -16.34 11.29 4.12
C SER A 161 -16.70 11.86 5.49
N GLU A 162 -15.92 11.58 6.53
CA GLU A 162 -16.14 12.19 7.85
C GLU A 162 -15.92 13.71 7.82
N LEU A 163 -14.94 14.20 7.06
CA LEU A 163 -14.72 15.64 6.87
C LEU A 163 -15.84 16.30 6.08
N GLU A 164 -16.47 15.58 5.15
CA GLU A 164 -17.66 16.08 4.42
C GLU A 164 -18.85 16.33 5.35
N ARG A 165 -19.09 15.44 6.32
CA ARG A 165 -20.12 15.63 7.35
C ARG A 165 -19.93 16.91 8.17
N LEU A 166 -18.70 17.41 8.24
CA LEU A 166 -18.36 18.70 8.85
C LEU A 166 -18.50 19.88 7.88
N GLY A 167 -19.00 19.66 6.66
CA GLY A 167 -19.17 20.67 5.63
C GLY A 167 -17.89 21.09 4.92
N ILE A 168 -16.80 20.29 5.01
CA ILE A 168 -15.53 20.58 4.35
C ILE A 168 -15.61 20.10 2.90
N SER A 169 -15.49 21.04 1.96
CA SER A 169 -15.61 20.75 0.52
C SER A 169 -14.56 19.76 0.01
N VAL A 170 -14.87 19.01 -1.06
CA VAL A 170 -13.96 18.10 -1.75
C VAL A 170 -12.65 18.79 -2.12
N SER A 171 -12.74 19.99 -2.71
CA SER A 171 -11.56 20.76 -3.13
C SER A 171 -10.63 21.06 -1.97
N THR A 172 -11.16 21.39 -0.79
CA THR A 172 -10.35 21.62 0.42
C THR A 172 -9.72 20.33 0.92
N ARG A 173 -10.47 19.22 0.94
CA ARG A 173 -9.95 17.89 1.34
C ARG A 173 -8.82 17.44 0.43
N LEU A 174 -8.98 17.60 -0.89
CA LEU A 174 -7.93 17.27 -1.87
C LEU A 174 -6.70 18.18 -1.74
N ALA A 175 -6.89 19.47 -1.37
CA ALA A 175 -5.76 20.37 -1.11
C ALA A 175 -4.94 19.92 0.11
N VAL A 176 -5.59 19.49 1.18
CA VAL A 176 -4.93 18.92 2.35
C VAL A 176 -4.21 17.61 1.98
N GLN A 177 -4.87 16.71 1.25
CA GLN A 177 -4.27 15.44 0.81
C GLN A 177 -3.04 15.66 -0.07
N GLU A 178 -3.06 16.63 -0.96
CA GLU A 178 -1.91 17.00 -1.79
C GLU A 178 -0.73 17.50 -0.93
N GLN A 179 -1.00 18.28 0.11
CA GLN A 179 0.03 18.74 1.03
C GLN A 179 0.61 17.58 1.85
N VAL A 180 -0.25 16.68 2.36
CA VAL A 180 0.17 15.47 3.07
C VAL A 180 1.06 14.62 2.16
N LYS A 181 0.63 14.34 0.93
CA LYS A 181 1.39 13.56 -0.04
C LYS A 181 2.78 14.14 -0.29
N ARG A 182 2.88 15.45 -0.60
CA ARG A 182 4.18 16.13 -0.82
C ARG A 182 5.13 15.99 0.36
N ASN A 183 4.62 16.16 1.57
CA ASN A 183 5.45 16.06 2.78
C ASN A 183 5.88 14.61 3.04
N THR A 184 4.99 13.65 2.80
CA THR A 184 5.27 12.22 2.98
C THR A 184 6.25 11.69 1.93
N GLU A 185 6.23 12.21 0.70
CA GLU A 185 7.24 11.88 -0.33
C GLU A 185 8.66 12.18 0.16
N GLY A 186 8.87 13.35 0.79
CA GLY A 186 10.18 13.70 1.37
C GLY A 186 10.62 12.78 2.50
N VAL A 187 9.67 12.31 3.32
CA VAL A 187 9.95 11.32 4.38
C VAL A 187 10.30 9.97 3.77
N ALA A 188 9.53 9.51 2.79
CA ALA A 188 9.80 8.26 2.08
C ALA A 188 11.19 8.26 1.43
N ASP A 189 11.56 9.35 0.75
CA ASP A 189 12.89 9.52 0.17
C ASP A 189 14.02 9.42 1.20
N ALA A 190 13.80 9.91 2.43
CA ALA A 190 14.81 9.81 3.49
C ALA A 190 15.03 8.36 3.92
N PHE A 191 13.96 7.56 4.09
CA PHE A 191 14.07 6.15 4.45
C PHE A 191 14.64 5.29 3.31
N VAL A 192 14.24 5.55 2.07
CA VAL A 192 14.78 4.87 0.90
C VAL A 192 16.28 5.14 0.77
N ARG A 193 16.71 6.41 0.90
CA ARG A 193 18.15 6.74 0.91
C ARG A 193 18.92 6.05 2.03
N LEU A 194 18.35 5.99 3.23
CA LEU A 194 18.95 5.29 4.36
C LEU A 194 19.25 3.83 4.00
N PHE A 195 18.26 3.13 3.44
CA PHE A 195 18.43 1.73 3.01
C PHE A 195 19.50 1.62 1.90
N VAL A 196 19.38 2.45 0.86
CA VAL A 196 20.30 2.40 -0.28
C VAL A 196 21.74 2.67 0.14
N GLU A 197 21.98 3.69 0.96
CA GLU A 197 23.33 4.11 1.35
C GLU A 197 23.95 3.20 2.42
N LYS A 198 23.16 2.71 3.38
CA LYS A 198 23.68 1.99 4.55
C LYS A 198 23.57 0.46 4.44
N VAL A 199 22.72 -0.05 3.57
CA VAL A 199 22.52 -1.49 3.40
C VAL A 199 22.90 -1.92 1.98
N TRP A 200 22.21 -1.37 0.99
CA TRP A 200 22.35 -1.84 -0.39
C TRP A 200 23.71 -1.53 -1.00
N LYS A 201 24.18 -0.28 -0.90
CA LYS A 201 25.46 0.13 -1.50
C LYS A 201 26.66 -0.64 -0.94
N PRO A 202 26.87 -0.76 0.38
CA PRO A 202 27.96 -1.57 0.94
C PRO A 202 27.90 -3.04 0.50
N PHE A 203 26.72 -3.65 0.48
CA PHE A 203 26.49 -4.99 0.02
C PHE A 203 26.86 -5.16 -1.48
N ASN A 204 26.45 -4.22 -2.31
CA ASN A 204 26.75 -4.23 -3.74
C ASN A 204 28.23 -4.01 -4.02
N ASP A 205 28.88 -3.08 -3.31
CA ASP A 205 30.30 -2.75 -3.47
C ASP A 205 31.20 -3.93 -2.99
N ALA A 206 30.73 -4.74 -2.06
CA ALA A 206 31.37 -5.99 -1.63
C ALA A 206 31.20 -7.17 -2.63
N GLY A 207 30.53 -6.93 -3.78
CA GLY A 207 30.29 -7.97 -4.78
C GLY A 207 29.09 -8.88 -4.47
N ARG A 208 28.19 -8.46 -3.60
CA ARG A 208 26.96 -9.18 -3.21
C ARG A 208 27.25 -10.57 -2.63
N PRO A 209 27.98 -10.67 -1.52
CA PRO A 209 28.30 -11.96 -0.90
C PRO A 209 27.05 -12.76 -0.58
N GLU A 210 27.03 -14.05 -0.88
CA GLU A 210 25.87 -14.91 -0.64
C GLU A 210 25.47 -14.95 0.85
N ALA A 211 26.44 -14.96 1.74
CA ALA A 211 26.23 -14.95 3.19
C ALA A 211 25.51 -13.69 3.72
N ASP A 212 25.58 -12.57 3.00
CA ASP A 212 25.03 -11.28 3.44
C ASP A 212 23.58 -11.02 2.94
N TRP A 213 23.04 -11.84 2.04
CA TRP A 213 21.65 -11.72 1.56
C TRP A 213 20.62 -11.74 2.68
N PRO A 214 20.71 -12.63 3.71
CA PRO A 214 19.74 -12.62 4.81
C PRO A 214 19.69 -11.28 5.53
N ARG A 215 20.84 -10.60 5.71
CA ARG A 215 20.93 -9.27 6.32
C ARG A 215 20.23 -8.19 5.48
N VAL A 216 20.33 -8.25 4.16
CA VAL A 216 19.66 -7.32 3.25
C VAL A 216 18.16 -7.50 3.34
N HIS A 217 17.66 -8.74 3.32
CA HIS A 217 16.24 -9.05 3.48
C HIS A 217 15.71 -8.62 4.84
N GLU A 218 16.44 -8.91 5.91
CA GLU A 218 16.08 -8.50 7.28
C GLU A 218 15.97 -6.98 7.38
N ALA A 219 16.98 -6.25 6.87
CA ALA A 219 16.95 -4.79 6.88
C ALA A 219 15.74 -4.20 6.13
N LEU A 220 15.37 -4.78 4.98
CA LEU A 220 14.21 -4.35 4.22
C LEU A 220 12.88 -4.62 4.96
N ASN A 221 12.77 -5.81 5.58
CA ASN A 221 11.59 -6.19 6.35
C ASN A 221 11.42 -5.34 7.62
N LEU A 222 12.52 -4.95 8.27
CA LEU A 222 12.50 -4.07 9.44
C LEU A 222 12.23 -2.60 9.08
N LEU A 223 12.74 -2.13 7.93
CA LEU A 223 12.58 -0.74 7.52
C LEU A 223 11.11 -0.33 7.43
N ARG A 224 10.26 -1.22 6.93
CA ARG A 224 8.85 -0.96 6.68
C ARG A 224 8.07 -0.59 7.95
N PRO A 225 8.01 -1.43 9.00
CA PRO A 225 7.31 -1.09 10.24
C PRO A 225 7.97 0.10 10.93
N LEU A 226 9.30 0.16 11.00
CA LEU A 226 10.02 1.24 11.69
C LEU A 226 9.79 2.60 11.03
N ALA A 227 9.75 2.68 9.70
CA ALA A 227 9.45 3.93 8.99
C ALA A 227 8.02 4.41 9.29
N THR A 228 7.06 3.49 9.30
CA THR A 228 5.65 3.80 9.61
C THR A 228 5.50 4.27 11.05
N GLU A 229 6.07 3.55 12.01
CA GLU A 229 6.03 3.91 13.43
C GLU A 229 6.69 5.27 13.71
N ALA A 230 7.86 5.52 13.13
CA ALA A 230 8.57 6.78 13.27
C ALA A 230 7.77 7.96 12.69
N LEU A 231 7.14 7.77 11.52
CA LEU A 231 6.30 8.78 10.89
C LEU A 231 5.09 9.12 11.76
N VAL A 232 4.36 8.11 12.24
CA VAL A 232 3.17 8.28 13.07
C VAL A 232 3.53 8.96 14.39
N ALA A 233 4.59 8.51 15.07
CA ALA A 233 5.05 9.12 16.32
C ALA A 233 5.44 10.58 16.13
N THR A 234 6.21 10.89 15.08
CA THR A 234 6.61 12.26 14.75
C THR A 234 5.39 13.13 14.41
N PHE A 235 4.45 12.60 13.64
CA PHE A 235 3.21 13.30 13.31
C PHE A 235 2.41 13.66 14.55
N HIS A 236 2.25 12.74 15.52
CA HIS A 236 1.56 13.03 16.78
C HIS A 236 2.25 14.14 17.58
N GLN A 237 3.59 14.13 17.66
CA GLN A 237 4.34 15.18 18.34
C GLN A 237 4.15 16.55 17.68
N VAL A 238 4.27 16.60 16.36
CA VAL A 238 4.08 17.83 15.59
C VAL A 238 2.65 18.34 15.71
N MET A 239 1.65 17.45 15.66
CA MET A 239 0.24 17.82 15.82
C MET A 239 -0.04 18.41 17.19
N ALA A 240 0.50 17.83 18.27
CA ALA A 240 0.32 18.37 19.62
C ALA A 240 0.82 19.83 19.70
N VAL A 241 2.02 20.09 19.20
CA VAL A 241 2.59 21.45 19.17
C VAL A 241 1.73 22.41 18.31
N LYS A 242 1.30 21.97 17.14
CA LYS A 242 0.52 22.82 16.22
C LYS A 242 -0.88 23.13 16.74
N VAL A 243 -1.51 22.19 17.42
CA VAL A 243 -2.80 22.41 18.09
C VAL A 243 -2.64 23.43 19.22
N ASP A 244 -1.64 23.31 20.08
CA ASP A 244 -1.37 24.26 21.15
C ASP A 244 -1.10 25.68 20.63
N GLU A 245 -0.29 25.82 19.58
CA GLU A 245 -0.03 27.10 18.91
C GLU A 245 -1.32 27.73 18.34
N ALA A 246 -2.18 26.92 17.71
CA ALA A 246 -3.42 27.41 17.11
C ALA A 246 -4.42 27.85 18.19
N PHE A 247 -4.65 27.03 19.23
CA PHE A 247 -5.57 27.36 20.31
C PHE A 247 -5.07 28.53 21.16
N GLY A 248 -3.76 28.63 21.41
CA GLY A 248 -3.18 29.77 22.11
C GLY A 248 -3.49 31.10 21.39
N LYS A 249 -3.44 31.13 20.06
CA LYS A 249 -3.83 32.31 19.26
C LYS A 249 -5.32 32.61 19.36
N VAL A 250 -6.19 31.61 19.29
CA VAL A 250 -7.64 31.77 19.41
C VAL A 250 -8.01 32.35 20.78
N ILE A 251 -7.48 31.78 21.87
CA ILE A 251 -7.72 32.26 23.25
C ILE A 251 -7.27 33.72 23.42
N GLN A 252 -6.11 34.09 22.83
CA GLN A 252 -5.63 35.48 22.87
C GLN A 252 -6.52 36.44 22.08
N GLN A 253 -7.08 36.02 20.95
CA GLN A 253 -8.03 36.81 20.15
C GLN A 253 -9.36 36.99 20.87
N GLU A 254 -9.93 35.92 21.44
CA GLU A 254 -11.15 35.96 22.27
C GLU A 254 -10.99 36.87 23.47
N ALA A 255 -9.84 36.82 24.17
CA ALA A 255 -9.55 37.68 25.30
C ALA A 255 -9.43 39.18 24.94
N LYS A 256 -9.11 39.49 23.67
CA LYS A 256 -9.01 40.87 23.12
C LYS A 256 -10.33 41.36 22.54
N SER A 257 -11.27 40.47 22.22
CA SER A 257 -12.55 40.82 21.64
C SER A 257 -13.46 41.42 22.71
N PRO A 258 -14.07 42.63 22.52
CA PRO A 258 -15.00 43.19 23.49
C PRO A 258 -16.17 42.23 23.68
N ARG A 259 -16.45 41.86 24.92
CA ARG A 259 -17.59 41.01 25.28
C ARG A 259 -18.86 41.67 24.72
N PRO A 260 -19.71 40.97 23.95
CA PRO A 260 -20.98 41.56 23.48
C PRO A 260 -21.79 42.05 24.69
N PRO A 261 -22.44 43.22 24.60
CA PRO A 261 -23.21 43.79 25.70
C PRO A 261 -24.25 42.77 26.15
N LYS A 262 -24.29 42.55 27.49
CA LYS A 262 -25.29 41.68 28.11
C LYS A 262 -26.68 42.14 27.63
N PRO A 263 -27.55 41.23 27.15
CA PRO A 263 -28.88 41.63 26.80
C PRO A 263 -29.55 42.33 27.99
N GLU A 264 -29.92 43.59 27.79
CA GLU A 264 -30.67 44.35 28.79
C GLU A 264 -31.93 43.53 29.11
N ARG A 265 -32.09 43.17 30.37
CA ARG A 265 -33.31 42.57 30.88
C ARG A 265 -34.41 43.56 30.57
N ALA A 266 -35.29 43.19 29.63
CA ALA A 266 -36.50 43.94 29.40
C ALA A 266 -37.17 44.27 30.74
N ALA A 267 -37.23 45.57 31.05
CA ALA A 267 -37.87 46.08 32.24
C ALA A 267 -39.28 45.51 32.31
N GLY A 268 -39.57 44.81 33.41
CA GLY A 268 -40.83 44.12 33.57
C GLY A 268 -42.03 45.08 33.42
N HIS A 269 -42.85 44.77 32.46
CA HIS A 269 -44.19 45.35 32.34
C HIS A 269 -44.96 44.88 33.60
N ARG A 270 -45.12 45.78 34.60
CA ARG A 270 -46.03 45.58 35.73
C ARG A 270 -47.47 45.56 35.17
N PRO A 271 -48.27 44.52 35.37
CA PRO A 271 -49.69 44.59 35.05
C PRO A 271 -50.40 45.51 36.05
N ASP A 272 -51.07 46.53 35.54
CA ASP A 272 -51.92 47.46 36.29
C ASP A 272 -53.17 46.75 36.82
N HIS A 273 -53.19 46.47 38.12
CA HIS A 273 -54.33 45.91 38.83
C HIS A 273 -55.25 47.04 39.26
N ARG A 274 -56.13 47.59 38.37
CA ARG A 274 -57.31 48.33 38.79
C ARG A 274 -58.43 48.29 37.71
N ALA A 275 -59.28 47.28 37.83
CA ALA A 275 -60.70 47.42 37.42
C ALA A 275 -61.55 46.35 38.14
N ARG A 276 -62.18 46.74 39.25
CA ARG A 276 -63.32 46.02 39.89
C ARG A 276 -64.56 46.06 38.96
N PRO A 277 -65.22 44.99 38.69
CA PRO A 277 -66.51 45.05 38.06
C PRO A 277 -67.60 45.40 39.09
N ARG A 278 -68.45 46.44 38.81
CA ARG A 278 -69.66 46.77 39.51
C ARG A 278 -70.68 45.65 39.33
N ARG A 279 -71.22 45.14 40.41
CA ARG A 279 -72.45 44.34 40.45
C ARG A 279 -73.64 45.14 39.92
N ALA A 280 -74.30 44.66 38.89
CA ALA A 280 -75.65 45.05 38.57
C ALA A 280 -76.63 44.15 39.36
N LYS A 281 -77.53 44.84 40.11
CA LYS A 281 -78.67 44.20 40.75
C LYS A 281 -79.80 44.05 39.75
N THR A 282 -80.42 42.94 39.83
CA THR A 282 -81.68 42.47 39.27
C THR A 282 -82.87 43.39 39.51
N ALA A 283 -83.74 43.39 38.53
CA ALA A 283 -85.15 43.17 38.73
C ALA A 283 -85.62 42.17 37.67
#